data_c9d6075b91a4f26440eed3618658a500
#
_entry.id   c9d6075b91a4f26440eed3618658a500
#
_cell.length_a   1.000
_cell.length_b   1.000
_cell.length_c   1.000
_cell.angle_alpha   90.00
_cell.angle_beta   90.00
_cell.angle_gamma   90.00
#
_symmetry.space_group_name_H-M   'P 1'
#
loop_
_entity.id
_entity.type
_entity.pdbx_description
1 polymer ?
#
loop_
_entity_poly.entity_id
_entity_poly.type
_entity_poly.pdbx_seq_one_letter_code
_entity_poly.pdbx_strand_id
1 'polypeptide(L)'
;VNQTGLIHLQEKKAFDGLTLFTPLWKNKTFLIDMSGKVVHEWELPGTPGGYARLIENGNLVYSANTGHKKGAPFSGGAQGGLLREVDWNGNIINEFFDPWQHHDFHKLENGNWIYAGWSIMPDEISCRITGGIEGSNRDEGIYNDYIREVTPSGEIVWQWNSQDLEIEKYPIFPLYPRHVYAWCNTVFPLPGGNVLTSLRHLNTIGIIDRETREFAWEMTDISFGGQHDPQLLENGNVLVFANGVNTHEMHPHSRVLEISTKTNEIIWEYKDNPKNYFYSHFISGQDRLPNGNTLICEGSNGRLFEVTISGEIVWEYINPHYGIAGDGDSVNWVFRALRYSHNSPQIMNRV
;
A
#
# COMPACT_ATOMS: atom_id res chain seq x y z
N VAL A 1 20.97 -13.05 15.64
CA VAL A 1 19.60 -13.54 15.91
C VAL A 1 18.76 -12.31 16.11
N ASN A 2 17.86 -12.05 15.22
CA ASN A 2 16.94 -10.93 15.38
C ASN A 2 15.85 -11.33 16.39
N GLN A 3 15.67 -10.54 17.40
CA GLN A 3 14.55 -10.68 18.32
C GLN A 3 13.26 -10.42 17.54
N THR A 4 12.22 -11.21 17.80
CA THR A 4 10.88 -11.06 17.19
C THR A 4 9.81 -10.94 18.27
N GLY A 5 8.60 -10.56 17.88
CA GLY A 5 7.52 -10.26 18.81
C GLY A 5 7.61 -8.81 19.34
N LEU A 6 7.04 -8.55 20.50
CA LEU A 6 7.11 -7.24 21.15
C LEU A 6 8.55 -6.92 21.56
N ILE A 7 9.07 -5.80 21.06
CA ILE A 7 10.40 -5.29 21.37
C ILE A 7 10.33 -4.19 22.42
N HIS A 8 9.36 -3.29 22.27
CA HIS A 8 9.23 -2.11 23.11
C HIS A 8 7.77 -1.68 23.26
N LEU A 9 7.38 -1.21 24.46
CA LEU A 9 6.07 -0.63 24.75
C LEU A 9 6.17 0.42 25.86
N GLN A 10 5.72 1.62 25.57
CA GLN A 10 5.43 2.69 26.53
C GLN A 10 3.91 2.90 26.62
N GLU A 11 3.23 2.11 27.44
CA GLU A 11 1.76 2.06 27.54
C GLU A 11 1.09 3.43 27.66
N LYS A 12 1.73 4.38 28.38
CA LYS A 12 1.15 5.73 28.59
C LYS A 12 1.21 6.63 27.37
N LYS A 13 2.01 6.30 26.38
CA LYS A 13 2.23 7.11 25.17
C LYS A 13 1.71 6.44 23.91
N ALA A 14 1.76 5.11 23.86
CA ALA A 14 1.27 4.36 22.72
C ALA A 14 -0.26 4.43 22.64
N PHE A 15 -0.79 4.38 21.42
CA PHE A 15 -2.21 4.29 21.16
C PHE A 15 -2.70 2.87 21.45
N ASP A 16 -3.52 2.72 22.47
CA ASP A 16 -4.12 1.43 22.83
C ASP A 16 -5.12 0.98 21.75
N GLY A 17 -4.81 -0.13 21.10
CA GLY A 17 -5.59 -0.67 20.00
C GLY A 17 -5.08 -2.03 19.53
N LEU A 18 -5.70 -2.53 18.47
CA LEU A 18 -5.38 -3.83 17.88
C LEU A 18 -4.72 -3.62 16.51
N THR A 19 -3.60 -4.27 16.27
CA THR A 19 -2.85 -4.16 15.02
C THR A 19 -3.12 -5.35 14.13
N LEU A 20 -3.65 -5.07 12.93
CA LEU A 20 -3.87 -6.04 11.87
C LEU A 20 -2.68 -6.04 10.91
N PHE A 21 -2.15 -7.21 10.58
CA PHE A 21 -1.13 -7.38 9.55
C PHE A 21 -1.19 -8.76 8.90
N THR A 22 -0.74 -8.81 7.65
CA THR A 22 -0.65 -10.03 6.86
C THR A 22 0.80 -10.28 6.49
N PRO A 23 1.46 -11.31 7.03
CA PRO A 23 2.80 -11.70 6.57
C PRO A 23 2.74 -12.15 5.11
N LEU A 24 3.61 -11.61 4.26
CA LEU A 24 3.70 -12.04 2.87
C LEU A 24 4.10 -13.53 2.79
N TRP A 25 3.66 -14.20 1.73
CA TRP A 25 3.90 -15.63 1.47
C TRP A 25 3.24 -16.59 2.49
N LYS A 26 2.30 -16.08 3.31
CA LYS A 26 1.44 -16.84 4.22
C LYS A 26 -0.02 -16.67 3.82
N ASN A 27 -0.83 -17.67 4.15
CA ASN A 27 -2.29 -17.61 4.01
C ASN A 27 -3.00 -17.19 5.30
N LYS A 28 -2.31 -16.45 6.18
CA LYS A 28 -2.84 -16.00 7.47
C LYS A 28 -2.74 -14.50 7.62
N THR A 29 -3.76 -13.92 8.24
CA THR A 29 -3.79 -12.54 8.73
C THR A 29 -3.96 -12.58 10.25
N PHE A 30 -3.24 -11.73 10.96
CA PHE A 30 -3.21 -11.68 12.42
C PHE A 30 -3.72 -10.34 12.92
N LEU A 31 -4.48 -10.41 14.00
CA LEU A 31 -4.86 -9.26 14.84
C LEU A 31 -4.19 -9.44 16.20
N ILE A 32 -3.31 -8.52 16.57
CA ILE A 32 -2.55 -8.57 17.83
C ILE A 32 -2.90 -7.39 18.73
N ASP A 33 -2.80 -7.61 20.04
CA ASP A 33 -2.88 -6.55 21.04
C ASP A 33 -1.54 -5.81 21.21
N MET A 34 -1.50 -4.84 22.12
CA MET A 34 -0.30 -4.03 22.37
C MET A 34 0.86 -4.85 22.97
N SER A 35 0.59 -6.00 23.58
CA SER A 35 1.62 -6.93 24.05
C SER A 35 2.20 -7.83 22.96
N GLY A 36 1.64 -7.76 21.74
CA GLY A 36 1.98 -8.64 20.62
C GLY A 36 1.30 -10.01 20.67
N LYS A 37 0.35 -10.21 21.62
CA LYS A 37 -0.45 -11.44 21.68
C LYS A 37 -1.47 -11.45 20.55
N VAL A 38 -1.57 -12.57 19.83
CA VAL A 38 -2.61 -12.78 18.84
C VAL A 38 -3.96 -12.91 19.56
N VAL A 39 -4.87 -11.97 19.26
CA VAL A 39 -6.24 -11.97 19.77
C VAL A 39 -7.22 -12.59 18.80
N HIS A 40 -6.89 -12.51 17.49
CA HIS A 40 -7.63 -13.22 16.46
C HIS A 40 -6.73 -13.51 15.25
N GLU A 41 -7.01 -14.58 14.53
CA GLU A 41 -6.35 -14.91 13.26
C GLU A 41 -7.34 -15.43 12.23
N TRP A 42 -7.10 -15.10 10.97
CA TRP A 42 -7.81 -15.69 9.84
C TRP A 42 -6.86 -16.61 9.07
N GLU A 43 -7.27 -17.84 8.83
CA GLU A 43 -6.68 -18.69 7.82
C GLU A 43 -7.41 -18.47 6.50
N LEU A 44 -6.75 -17.79 5.55
CA LEU A 44 -7.40 -17.30 4.36
C LEU A 44 -7.41 -18.34 3.23
N PRO A 45 -8.51 -18.49 2.50
CA PRO A 45 -8.56 -19.34 1.31
C PRO A 45 -7.75 -18.68 0.17
N GLY A 46 -6.48 -19.05 0.06
CA GLY A 46 -5.51 -18.53 -0.89
C GLY A 46 -4.56 -17.49 -0.28
N THR A 47 -3.38 -17.38 -0.86
CA THR A 47 -2.33 -16.48 -0.37
C THR A 47 -2.69 -15.04 -0.72
N PRO A 48 -2.70 -14.11 0.24
CA PRO A 48 -2.85 -12.68 -0.04
C PRO A 48 -1.74 -12.16 -0.95
N GLY A 49 -2.11 -11.31 -1.89
CA GLY A 49 -1.17 -10.65 -2.80
C GLY A 49 -0.41 -9.48 -2.15
N GLY A 50 -0.95 -8.94 -1.07
CA GLY A 50 -0.36 -7.81 -0.34
C GLY A 50 -0.82 -7.82 1.12
N TYR A 51 -1.95 -7.23 1.41
CA TYR A 51 -2.46 -7.01 2.75
C TYR A 51 -3.96 -7.30 2.85
N ALA A 52 -4.49 -7.25 4.07
CA ALA A 52 -5.91 -7.32 4.37
C ALA A 52 -6.32 -6.12 5.24
N ARG A 53 -7.61 -5.78 5.22
CA ARG A 53 -8.20 -4.75 6.06
C ARG A 53 -9.58 -5.14 6.58
N LEU A 54 -9.94 -4.66 7.75
CA LEU A 54 -11.30 -4.79 8.25
C LEU A 54 -12.17 -3.64 7.70
N ILE A 55 -13.38 -3.98 7.30
CA ILE A 55 -14.43 -3.01 6.94
C ILE A 55 -15.40 -2.83 8.12
N GLU A 56 -16.27 -1.83 8.07
CA GLU A 56 -17.09 -1.40 9.23
C GLU A 56 -17.96 -2.51 9.83
N ASN A 57 -18.47 -3.42 9.01
CA ASN A 57 -19.25 -4.58 9.49
C ASN A 57 -18.39 -5.66 10.17
N GLY A 58 -17.07 -5.46 10.28
CA GLY A 58 -16.10 -6.39 10.87
C GLY A 58 -15.65 -7.52 9.96
N ASN A 59 -16.08 -7.55 8.71
CA ASN A 59 -15.55 -8.49 7.74
C ASN A 59 -14.13 -8.08 7.32
N LEU A 60 -13.33 -9.09 6.96
CA LEU A 60 -11.99 -8.88 6.42
C LEU A 60 -12.05 -8.87 4.89
N VAL A 61 -11.43 -7.88 4.27
CA VAL A 61 -11.26 -7.84 2.81
C VAL A 61 -9.79 -7.94 2.44
N TYR A 62 -9.49 -8.71 1.40
CA TYR A 62 -8.13 -8.90 0.89
C TYR A 62 -8.13 -9.25 -0.60
N SER A 63 -6.97 -9.09 -1.23
CA SER A 63 -6.72 -9.56 -2.59
C SER A 63 -5.96 -10.89 -2.54
N ALA A 64 -6.51 -11.95 -3.12
CA ALA A 64 -5.85 -13.24 -3.23
C ALA A 64 -5.04 -13.31 -4.52
N ASN A 65 -3.79 -13.78 -4.41
CA ASN A 65 -2.92 -14.00 -5.56
C ASN A 65 -3.40 -15.20 -6.38
N THR A 66 -3.77 -14.97 -7.63
CA THR A 66 -4.25 -16.01 -8.55
C THR A 66 -3.14 -16.60 -9.42
N GLY A 67 -1.94 -16.02 -9.41
CA GLY A 67 -0.79 -16.43 -10.23
C GLY A 67 -0.99 -16.23 -11.72
N HIS A 68 0.08 -16.41 -12.52
CA HIS A 68 0.05 -16.24 -13.99
C HIS A 68 -0.91 -17.17 -14.73
N LYS A 69 -1.14 -18.37 -14.21
CA LYS A 69 -1.94 -19.41 -14.89
C LYS A 69 -3.37 -19.00 -15.13
N LYS A 70 -3.85 -17.90 -14.56
CA LYS A 70 -5.22 -17.38 -14.72
C LYS A 70 -5.31 -16.05 -15.47
N GLY A 71 -4.30 -15.72 -16.29
CA GLY A 71 -4.35 -14.57 -17.20
C GLY A 71 -3.68 -13.30 -16.68
N ALA A 72 -3.01 -13.36 -15.53
CA ALA A 72 -2.18 -12.25 -15.07
C ALA A 72 -1.03 -11.97 -16.06
N PRO A 73 -0.71 -10.70 -16.35
CA PRO A 73 0.24 -10.35 -17.42
C PRO A 73 1.66 -10.82 -17.14
N PHE A 74 2.07 -10.83 -15.88
CA PHE A 74 3.41 -11.26 -15.47
C PHE A 74 3.46 -11.55 -13.96
N SER A 75 4.55 -12.22 -13.48
CA SER A 75 4.83 -12.33 -12.07
C SER A 75 5.40 -11.02 -11.57
N GLY A 76 4.63 -10.29 -10.82
CA GLY A 76 5.04 -9.02 -10.22
C GLY A 76 4.79 -9.00 -8.71
N GLY A 77 5.44 -8.06 -8.02
CA GLY A 77 5.15 -7.79 -6.62
C GLY A 77 3.67 -7.38 -6.43
N ALA A 78 3.07 -7.78 -5.31
CA ALA A 78 1.70 -7.45 -4.94
C ALA A 78 0.63 -7.83 -5.98
N GLN A 79 0.88 -8.90 -6.74
CA GLN A 79 -0.10 -9.46 -7.65
C GLN A 79 -1.29 -10.05 -6.87
N GLY A 80 -2.49 -9.68 -7.27
CA GLY A 80 -3.75 -10.17 -6.71
C GLY A 80 -4.53 -11.02 -7.70
N GLY A 81 -5.64 -10.50 -8.16
CA GLY A 81 -6.53 -11.08 -9.17
C GLY A 81 -7.89 -11.49 -8.62
N LEU A 82 -8.03 -11.74 -7.34
CA LEU A 82 -9.28 -12.11 -6.72
C LEU A 82 -9.51 -11.32 -5.43
N LEU A 83 -10.37 -10.30 -5.49
CA LEU A 83 -10.81 -9.54 -4.33
C LEU A 83 -11.82 -10.37 -3.54
N ARG A 84 -11.59 -10.50 -2.24
CA ARG A 84 -12.44 -11.29 -1.34
C ARG A 84 -12.87 -10.53 -0.12
N GLU A 85 -14.09 -10.80 0.29
CA GLU A 85 -14.65 -10.46 1.60
C GLU A 85 -14.92 -11.76 2.36
N VAL A 86 -14.38 -11.88 3.57
CA VAL A 86 -14.63 -13.00 4.48
C VAL A 86 -15.18 -12.48 5.80
N ASP A 87 -16.01 -13.27 6.45
CA ASP A 87 -16.51 -12.96 7.79
C ASP A 87 -15.43 -13.15 8.86
N TRP A 88 -15.79 -12.90 10.12
CA TRP A 88 -14.90 -13.08 11.27
C TRP A 88 -14.36 -14.51 11.42
N ASN A 89 -15.10 -15.51 10.93
CA ASN A 89 -14.70 -16.93 10.98
C ASN A 89 -13.94 -17.39 9.71
N GLY A 90 -13.69 -16.48 8.75
CA GLY A 90 -13.01 -16.80 7.50
C GLY A 90 -13.91 -17.38 6.39
N ASN A 91 -15.24 -17.38 6.57
CA ASN A 91 -16.16 -17.81 5.52
C ASN A 91 -16.26 -16.76 4.42
N ILE A 92 -16.21 -17.18 3.16
CA ILE A 92 -16.31 -16.29 2.00
C ILE A 92 -17.71 -15.71 1.92
N ILE A 93 -17.80 -14.38 1.91
CA ILE A 93 -19.06 -13.62 1.77
C ILE A 93 -19.23 -13.11 0.35
N ASN A 94 -18.14 -12.59 -0.25
CA ASN A 94 -18.17 -12.03 -1.59
C ASN A 94 -16.82 -12.21 -2.29
N GLU A 95 -16.85 -12.36 -3.61
CA GLU A 95 -15.66 -12.43 -4.46
C GLU A 95 -15.87 -11.64 -5.75
N PHE A 96 -14.80 -10.99 -6.21
CA PHE A 96 -14.73 -10.35 -7.52
C PHE A 96 -13.40 -10.72 -8.18
N PHE A 97 -13.45 -11.20 -9.42
CA PHE A 97 -12.28 -11.66 -10.17
C PHE A 97 -11.92 -10.68 -11.28
N ASP A 98 -10.71 -10.12 -11.20
CA ASP A 98 -10.02 -9.46 -12.30
C ASP A 98 -8.56 -9.92 -12.29
N PRO A 99 -8.11 -10.77 -13.24
CA PRO A 99 -6.76 -11.34 -13.21
C PRO A 99 -5.65 -10.30 -13.32
N TRP A 100 -5.98 -9.07 -13.70
CA TRP A 100 -5.04 -7.97 -13.86
C TRP A 100 -4.94 -7.06 -12.63
N GLN A 101 -5.75 -7.33 -11.58
CA GLN A 101 -5.72 -6.60 -10.33
C GLN A 101 -4.37 -6.79 -9.62
N HIS A 102 -3.85 -5.70 -9.05
CA HIS A 102 -2.60 -5.69 -8.29
C HIS A 102 -2.63 -4.67 -7.15
N HIS A 103 -1.66 -4.75 -6.27
CA HIS A 103 -1.32 -3.84 -5.16
C HIS A 103 -2.50 -3.49 -4.26
N ASP A 104 -3.38 -2.58 -4.67
CA ASP A 104 -4.30 -1.92 -3.75
C ASP A 104 -5.77 -2.03 -4.16
N PHE A 105 -6.63 -2.01 -3.16
CA PHE A 105 -8.08 -2.18 -3.33
C PHE A 105 -8.83 -1.67 -2.10
N HIS A 106 -10.09 -1.27 -2.30
CA HIS A 106 -11.03 -0.98 -1.23
C HIS A 106 -12.42 -1.54 -1.55
N LYS A 107 -13.13 -1.95 -0.49
CA LYS A 107 -14.56 -2.18 -0.52
C LYS A 107 -15.23 -0.89 -0.06
N LEU A 108 -16.05 -0.28 -0.92
CA LEU A 108 -16.75 0.96 -0.63
C LEU A 108 -18.05 0.70 0.14
N GLU A 109 -18.59 1.71 0.82
CA GLU A 109 -19.84 1.61 1.59
C GLU A 109 -21.04 1.20 0.72
N ASN A 110 -21.04 1.62 -0.55
CA ASN A 110 -22.08 1.22 -1.53
C ASN A 110 -21.96 -0.23 -2.01
N GLY A 111 -20.98 -0.97 -1.50
CA GLY A 111 -20.70 -2.35 -1.87
C GLY A 111 -19.80 -2.52 -3.11
N ASN A 112 -19.42 -1.45 -3.79
CA ASN A 112 -18.50 -1.51 -4.92
C ASN A 112 -17.08 -1.88 -4.48
N TRP A 113 -16.30 -2.41 -5.43
CA TRP A 113 -14.85 -2.51 -5.30
C TRP A 113 -14.19 -1.37 -6.07
N ILE A 114 -13.16 -0.74 -5.48
CA ILE A 114 -12.24 0.11 -6.21
C ILE A 114 -10.83 -0.44 -6.05
N TYR A 115 -10.07 -0.55 -7.15
CA TYR A 115 -8.78 -1.23 -7.15
C TYR A 115 -7.88 -0.79 -8.31
N ALA A 116 -6.56 -1.05 -8.16
CA ALA A 116 -5.58 -0.90 -9.21
C ALA A 116 -5.46 -2.18 -10.06
N GLY A 117 -5.24 -2.02 -11.36
CA GLY A 117 -5.01 -3.12 -12.28
C GLY A 117 -4.17 -2.69 -13.50
N TRP A 118 -3.72 -3.68 -14.30
CA TRP A 118 -2.92 -3.45 -15.50
C TRP A 118 -3.70 -3.71 -16.78
N SER A 119 -3.32 -2.99 -17.84
CA SER A 119 -3.69 -3.28 -19.22
C SER A 119 -2.52 -3.00 -20.15
N ILE A 120 -2.49 -3.58 -21.34
CA ILE A 120 -1.45 -3.24 -22.32
C ILE A 120 -1.72 -1.84 -22.86
N MET A 121 -0.70 -1.00 -22.86
CA MET A 121 -0.77 0.35 -23.41
C MET A 121 -0.72 0.31 -24.94
N PRO A 122 -1.55 1.08 -25.65
CA PRO A 122 -1.46 1.22 -27.11
C PRO A 122 -0.09 1.69 -27.57
N ASP A 123 0.39 1.18 -28.70
CA ASP A 123 1.73 1.48 -29.23
C ASP A 123 1.92 2.98 -29.52
N GLU A 124 0.88 3.66 -30.01
CA GLU A 124 0.89 5.08 -30.28
C GLU A 124 1.09 5.96 -29.04
N ILE A 125 0.80 5.42 -27.86
CA ILE A 125 1.04 6.09 -26.57
C ILE A 125 2.39 5.63 -26.00
N SER A 126 2.64 4.33 -25.99
CA SER A 126 3.84 3.75 -25.36
C SER A 126 5.15 4.23 -26.02
N CYS A 127 5.14 4.53 -27.32
CA CYS A 127 6.30 5.08 -28.03
C CYS A 127 6.71 6.49 -27.57
N ARG A 128 5.81 7.23 -26.91
CA ARG A 128 6.05 8.58 -26.36
C ARG A 128 6.69 8.56 -24.98
N ILE A 129 6.65 7.41 -24.28
CA ILE A 129 7.21 7.28 -22.94
C ILE A 129 8.73 7.43 -22.99
N THR A 130 9.25 8.31 -22.16
CA THR A 130 10.67 8.54 -21.96
C THR A 130 11.14 8.10 -20.57
N GLY A 131 12.46 8.07 -20.36
CA GLY A 131 13.06 7.69 -19.08
C GLY A 131 13.06 6.18 -18.81
N GLY A 132 13.37 5.79 -17.59
CA GLY A 132 13.54 4.40 -17.19
C GLY A 132 14.79 3.73 -17.75
N ILE A 133 14.95 2.43 -17.48
CA ILE A 133 16.08 1.62 -17.97
C ILE A 133 15.82 1.25 -19.44
N GLU A 134 16.66 1.72 -20.33
CA GLU A 134 16.56 1.39 -21.76
C GLU A 134 16.65 -0.12 -21.99
N GLY A 135 15.81 -0.65 -22.90
CA GLY A 135 15.77 -2.08 -23.22
C GLY A 135 15.11 -2.98 -22.18
N SER A 136 14.53 -2.41 -21.10
CA SER A 136 13.81 -3.19 -20.08
C SER A 136 12.31 -3.36 -20.37
N ASN A 137 11.87 -3.02 -21.58
CA ASN A 137 10.52 -3.30 -22.05
C ASN A 137 10.30 -4.80 -22.17
N ARG A 138 9.04 -5.24 -22.10
CA ARG A 138 8.65 -6.60 -22.48
C ARG A 138 8.31 -6.69 -23.95
N ASP A 139 8.35 -7.90 -24.51
CA ASP A 139 8.02 -8.13 -25.93
C ASP A 139 6.58 -7.73 -26.24
N GLU A 140 5.66 -7.91 -25.29
CA GLU A 140 4.26 -7.53 -25.42
C GLU A 140 3.98 -6.04 -25.25
N GLY A 141 4.99 -5.22 -24.89
CA GLY A 141 4.89 -3.76 -24.76
C GLY A 141 5.02 -3.24 -23.34
N ILE A 142 4.50 -2.03 -23.11
CA ILE A 142 4.47 -1.37 -21.81
C ILE A 142 3.06 -1.48 -21.23
N TYR A 143 2.97 -1.81 -19.94
CA TYR A 143 1.70 -1.88 -19.24
C TYR A 143 1.28 -0.51 -18.70
N ASN A 144 -0.01 -0.20 -18.90
CA ASN A 144 -0.74 0.90 -18.29
C ASN A 144 -1.33 0.46 -16.95
N ASP A 145 -1.28 1.32 -15.95
CA ASP A 145 -2.06 1.14 -14.73
C ASP A 145 -3.45 1.77 -14.91
N TYR A 146 -4.50 1.06 -14.48
CA TYR A 146 -5.81 1.65 -14.29
C TYR A 146 -6.22 1.62 -12.82
N ILE A 147 -7.05 2.57 -12.42
CA ILE A 147 -7.84 2.51 -11.21
C ILE A 147 -9.29 2.36 -11.64
N ARG A 148 -9.97 1.33 -11.14
CA ARG A 148 -11.32 0.99 -11.59
C ARG A 148 -12.24 0.80 -10.40
N GLU A 149 -13.45 1.36 -10.49
CA GLU A 149 -14.56 1.05 -9.59
C GLU A 149 -15.57 0.17 -10.32
N VAL A 150 -15.96 -0.94 -9.67
CA VAL A 150 -16.94 -1.88 -10.20
C VAL A 150 -18.04 -2.15 -9.19
N THR A 151 -19.26 -2.40 -9.69
CA THR A 151 -20.37 -2.89 -8.87
C THR A 151 -20.09 -4.30 -8.36
N PRO A 152 -20.83 -4.81 -7.36
CA PRO A 152 -20.73 -6.22 -6.94
C PRO A 152 -20.99 -7.22 -8.07
N SER A 153 -21.73 -6.82 -9.12
CA SER A 153 -21.98 -7.64 -10.32
C SER A 153 -20.86 -7.55 -11.37
N GLY A 154 -19.86 -6.70 -11.16
CA GLY A 154 -18.73 -6.54 -12.07
C GLY A 154 -18.91 -5.48 -13.16
N GLU A 155 -19.96 -4.67 -13.10
CA GLU A 155 -20.15 -3.53 -14.00
C GLU A 155 -19.17 -2.41 -13.65
N ILE A 156 -18.42 -1.90 -14.63
CA ILE A 156 -17.49 -0.77 -14.45
C ILE A 156 -18.30 0.51 -14.37
N VAL A 157 -18.24 1.19 -13.24
CA VAL A 157 -18.94 2.48 -13.02
C VAL A 157 -18.01 3.69 -13.12
N TRP A 158 -16.71 3.47 -12.95
CA TRP A 158 -15.69 4.50 -13.11
C TRP A 158 -14.32 3.89 -13.42
N GLN A 159 -13.51 4.59 -14.21
CA GLN A 159 -12.13 4.20 -14.49
C GLN A 159 -11.26 5.42 -14.78
N TRP A 160 -10.03 5.37 -14.28
CA TRP A 160 -8.91 6.23 -14.64
C TRP A 160 -7.77 5.37 -15.19
N ASN A 161 -6.96 5.91 -16.10
CA ASN A 161 -5.81 5.21 -16.66
C ASN A 161 -4.56 6.11 -16.64
N SER A 162 -3.41 5.55 -16.31
CA SER A 162 -2.14 6.29 -16.32
C SER A 162 -1.73 6.72 -17.74
N GLN A 163 -2.19 6.01 -18.77
CA GLN A 163 -1.95 6.37 -20.16
C GLN A 163 -2.65 7.67 -20.61
N ASP A 164 -3.65 8.14 -19.84
CA ASP A 164 -4.40 9.38 -20.13
C ASP A 164 -3.69 10.61 -19.56
N LEU A 165 -2.58 10.42 -18.81
CA LEU A 165 -1.71 11.48 -18.36
C LEU A 165 -1.02 12.17 -19.54
N GLU A 166 -0.58 13.40 -19.34
CA GLU A 166 0.32 14.11 -20.26
C GLU A 166 1.70 13.44 -20.24
N ILE A 167 1.89 12.38 -21.05
CA ILE A 167 3.01 11.43 -21.01
C ILE A 167 4.36 12.14 -20.96
N GLU A 168 4.53 13.22 -21.72
CA GLU A 168 5.78 13.98 -21.79
C GLU A 168 6.14 14.68 -20.46
N LYS A 169 5.13 14.99 -19.64
CA LYS A 169 5.33 15.61 -18.33
C LYS A 169 5.80 14.62 -17.29
N TYR A 170 5.50 13.33 -17.48
CA TYR A 170 5.77 12.28 -16.49
C TYR A 170 6.69 11.18 -17.04
N PRO A 171 7.99 11.44 -17.24
CA PRO A 171 8.94 10.40 -17.63
C PRO A 171 9.08 9.37 -16.52
N ILE A 172 9.33 8.10 -16.89
CA ILE A 172 9.74 7.08 -15.90
C ILE A 172 11.07 7.53 -15.29
N PHE A 173 11.16 7.55 -13.95
CA PHE A 173 12.39 7.94 -13.29
C PHE A 173 13.53 6.94 -13.61
N PRO A 174 14.78 7.42 -13.69
CA PRO A 174 15.93 6.57 -13.93
C PRO A 174 15.98 5.38 -12.94
N LEU A 175 16.52 4.24 -13.40
CA LEU A 175 16.66 3.00 -12.65
C LEU A 175 15.36 2.25 -12.36
N TYR A 176 14.22 2.69 -12.87
CA TYR A 176 13.01 1.86 -12.92
C TYR A 176 12.86 1.17 -14.29
N PRO A 177 12.38 -0.09 -14.29
CA PRO A 177 12.17 -0.79 -15.56
C PRO A 177 10.96 -0.21 -16.32
N ARG A 178 10.99 -0.30 -17.64
CA ARG A 178 10.00 0.28 -18.54
C ARG A 178 8.78 -0.60 -18.81
N HIS A 179 8.72 -1.81 -18.27
CA HIS A 179 7.63 -2.76 -18.57
C HIS A 179 6.26 -2.32 -18.00
N VAL A 180 6.24 -1.47 -16.96
CA VAL A 180 5.04 -0.80 -16.45
C VAL A 180 5.33 0.70 -16.39
N TYR A 181 4.39 1.53 -16.89
CA TYR A 181 4.59 2.97 -16.94
C TYR A 181 4.58 3.62 -15.56
N ALA A 182 3.46 3.59 -14.87
CA ALA A 182 3.31 4.35 -13.62
C ALA A 182 3.61 3.53 -12.37
N TRP A 183 3.29 2.24 -12.37
CA TRP A 183 3.36 1.35 -11.20
C TRP A 183 2.53 1.88 -10.03
N CYS A 184 1.20 1.98 -10.27
CA CYS A 184 0.25 2.41 -9.25
C CYS A 184 0.22 1.41 -8.09
N ASN A 185 0.60 1.85 -6.90
CA ASN A 185 0.68 1.00 -5.71
C ASN A 185 -0.26 1.41 -4.59
N THR A 186 -1.07 2.46 -4.79
CA THR A 186 -2.05 2.92 -3.82
C THR A 186 -3.29 3.46 -4.51
N VAL A 187 -4.44 3.03 -4.00
CA VAL A 187 -5.77 3.53 -4.34
C VAL A 187 -6.46 3.88 -3.04
N PHE A 188 -6.52 5.16 -2.69
CA PHE A 188 -7.13 5.63 -1.44
C PHE A 188 -8.38 6.46 -1.76
N PRO A 189 -9.59 5.88 -1.60
CA PRO A 189 -10.84 6.59 -1.87
C PRO A 189 -11.02 7.78 -0.91
N LEU A 190 -11.44 8.92 -1.45
CA LEU A 190 -11.70 10.14 -0.70
C LEU A 190 -13.20 10.44 -0.65
N PRO A 191 -13.66 11.20 0.35
CA PRO A 191 -15.01 11.74 0.36
C PRO A 191 -15.31 12.49 -0.95
N GLY A 192 -16.51 12.30 -1.51
CA GLY A 192 -16.87 12.88 -2.80
C GLY A 192 -16.44 12.06 -4.02
N GLY A 193 -15.72 10.96 -3.81
CA GLY A 193 -15.36 9.98 -4.84
C GLY A 193 -14.02 10.23 -5.56
N ASN A 194 -13.30 11.29 -5.23
CA ASN A 194 -11.92 11.48 -5.67
C ASN A 194 -11.03 10.35 -5.14
N VAL A 195 -9.86 10.15 -5.75
CA VAL A 195 -8.93 9.09 -5.37
C VAL A 195 -7.53 9.64 -5.18
N LEU A 196 -6.96 9.45 -4.00
CA LEU A 196 -5.54 9.70 -3.76
C LEU A 196 -4.74 8.46 -4.19
N THR A 197 -3.72 8.66 -5.01
CA THR A 197 -2.91 7.59 -5.59
C THR A 197 -1.41 7.84 -5.46
N SER A 198 -0.65 6.77 -5.60
CA SER A 198 0.81 6.78 -5.70
C SER A 198 1.26 6.08 -6.97
N LEU A 199 1.99 6.78 -7.80
CA LEU A 199 2.59 6.33 -9.05
C LEU A 199 4.10 6.16 -8.85
N ARG A 200 4.51 4.95 -8.46
CA ARG A 200 5.86 4.65 -7.95
C ARG A 200 6.97 4.96 -8.95
N HIS A 201 6.80 4.55 -10.22
CA HIS A 201 7.82 4.74 -11.24
C HIS A 201 7.96 6.21 -11.67
N LEU A 202 6.95 7.02 -11.39
CA LEU A 202 6.93 8.45 -11.68
C LEU A 202 7.32 9.30 -10.45
N ASN A 203 7.56 8.66 -9.28
CA ASN A 203 7.75 9.36 -7.99
C ASN A 203 6.69 10.44 -7.75
N THR A 204 5.44 10.15 -8.14
CA THR A 204 4.32 11.08 -8.09
C THR A 204 3.25 10.54 -7.15
N ILE A 205 2.72 11.42 -6.30
CA ILE A 205 1.48 11.23 -5.56
C ILE A 205 0.48 12.27 -6.03
N GLY A 206 -0.81 11.92 -6.12
CA GLY A 206 -1.80 12.86 -6.61
C GLY A 206 -3.23 12.49 -6.24
N ILE A 207 -4.09 13.50 -6.17
CA ILE A 207 -5.53 13.37 -6.00
C ILE A 207 -6.17 13.47 -7.38
N ILE A 208 -6.72 12.36 -7.85
CA ILE A 208 -7.47 12.30 -9.11
C ILE A 208 -8.89 12.80 -8.84
N ASP A 209 -9.31 13.82 -9.57
CA ASP A 209 -10.68 14.28 -9.59
C ASP A 209 -11.57 13.28 -10.34
N ARG A 210 -12.68 12.89 -9.72
CA ARG A 210 -13.55 11.84 -10.25
C ARG A 210 -14.21 12.21 -11.58
N GLU A 211 -14.58 13.49 -11.75
CA GLU A 211 -15.32 13.94 -12.90
C GLU A 211 -14.39 14.21 -14.09
N THR A 212 -13.31 14.97 -13.86
CA THR A 212 -12.36 15.36 -14.92
C THR A 212 -11.36 14.28 -15.23
N ARG A 213 -11.06 13.37 -14.29
CA ARG A 213 -9.98 12.35 -14.34
C ARG A 213 -8.58 12.95 -14.43
N GLU A 214 -8.44 14.22 -14.10
CA GLU A 214 -7.18 14.94 -13.98
C GLU A 214 -6.74 15.02 -12.52
N PHE A 215 -5.48 15.39 -12.27
CA PHE A 215 -5.03 15.66 -10.90
C PHE A 215 -5.60 17.00 -10.39
N ALA A 216 -6.44 16.95 -9.37
CA ALA A 216 -6.83 18.12 -8.59
C ALA A 216 -5.68 18.64 -7.71
N TRP A 217 -4.77 17.77 -7.34
CA TRP A 217 -3.51 18.05 -6.66
C TRP A 217 -2.49 16.97 -6.98
N GLU A 218 -1.23 17.37 -7.11
CA GLU A 218 -0.13 16.44 -7.30
C GLU A 218 1.18 16.96 -6.74
N MET A 219 2.07 16.03 -6.42
CA MET A 219 3.47 16.31 -6.09
C MET A 219 4.37 15.22 -6.67
N THR A 220 5.38 15.63 -7.42
CA THR A 220 6.43 14.76 -7.95
C THR A 220 7.75 15.14 -7.31
N ASP A 221 8.42 14.17 -6.67
CA ASP A 221 9.72 14.42 -6.02
C ASP A 221 10.58 13.15 -6.05
N ILE A 222 11.77 13.25 -6.65
CA ILE A 222 12.75 12.15 -6.71
C ILE A 222 13.12 11.64 -5.30
N SER A 223 13.07 12.50 -4.30
CA SER A 223 13.43 12.16 -2.92
C SER A 223 12.44 11.20 -2.26
N PHE A 224 11.25 10.99 -2.84
CA PHE A 224 10.32 9.95 -2.40
C PHE A 224 10.92 8.55 -2.60
N GLY A 225 11.63 8.35 -3.70
CA GLY A 225 12.34 7.10 -3.98
C GLY A 225 11.41 5.90 -4.04
N GLY A 226 10.32 6.00 -4.83
CA GLY A 226 9.36 4.91 -5.03
C GLY A 226 8.38 4.74 -3.88
N GLN A 227 7.75 5.81 -3.48
CA GLN A 227 6.83 5.95 -2.35
C GLN A 227 5.65 4.97 -2.38
N HIS A 228 5.04 4.78 -1.19
CA HIS A 228 3.86 3.93 -0.97
C HIS A 228 2.88 4.60 -0.02
N ASP A 229 1.62 4.14 -0.09
CA ASP A 229 0.56 4.35 0.89
C ASP A 229 0.25 5.82 1.26
N PRO A 230 0.13 6.77 0.30
CA PRO A 230 -0.34 8.10 0.65
C PRO A 230 -1.77 8.03 1.22
N GLN A 231 -2.00 8.79 2.30
CA GLN A 231 -3.27 8.89 2.99
C GLN A 231 -3.62 10.37 3.20
N LEU A 232 -4.87 10.75 2.97
CA LEU A 232 -5.34 12.09 3.28
C LEU A 232 -5.70 12.17 4.77
N LEU A 233 -5.07 13.10 5.47
CA LEU A 233 -5.35 13.39 6.88
C LEU A 233 -6.56 14.32 7.04
N GLU A 234 -7.17 14.34 8.22
CA GLU A 234 -8.32 15.22 8.53
C GLU A 234 -8.02 16.72 8.33
N ASN A 235 -6.75 17.12 8.52
CA ASN A 235 -6.30 18.51 8.30
C ASN A 235 -6.11 18.86 6.81
N GLY A 236 -6.35 17.90 5.89
CA GLY A 236 -6.19 18.05 4.44
C GLY A 236 -4.77 17.85 3.93
N ASN A 237 -3.80 17.50 4.78
CA ASN A 237 -2.45 17.15 4.37
C ASN A 237 -2.38 15.68 3.92
N VAL A 238 -1.33 15.33 3.18
CA VAL A 238 -1.04 13.96 2.78
C VAL A 238 0.09 13.38 3.62
N LEU A 239 -0.14 12.23 4.23
CA LEU A 239 0.88 11.41 4.89
C LEU A 239 1.34 10.33 3.92
N VAL A 240 2.65 10.12 3.73
CA VAL A 240 3.20 9.18 2.75
C VAL A 240 4.47 8.50 3.24
N PHE A 241 4.66 7.23 2.88
CA PHE A 241 5.89 6.48 3.09
C PHE A 241 6.82 6.68 1.89
N ALA A 242 7.89 7.45 2.08
CA ALA A 242 8.94 7.67 1.09
C ALA A 242 10.01 6.58 1.26
N ASN A 243 10.07 5.61 0.34
CA ASN A 243 10.97 4.46 0.46
C ASN A 243 12.45 4.81 0.32
N GLY A 244 12.78 5.90 -0.38
CA GLY A 244 14.16 6.38 -0.53
C GLY A 244 15.02 5.55 -1.47
N VAL A 245 14.41 4.79 -2.37
CA VAL A 245 15.12 3.99 -3.40
C VAL A 245 15.55 4.89 -4.56
N ASN A 246 16.73 4.62 -5.12
CA ASN A 246 17.22 5.35 -6.30
C ASN A 246 17.32 6.89 -6.09
N THR A 247 17.43 7.32 -4.86
CA THR A 247 17.77 8.71 -4.52
C THR A 247 19.29 8.90 -4.63
N HIS A 248 19.73 10.13 -4.77
CA HIS A 248 21.18 10.45 -4.82
C HIS A 248 21.86 10.43 -3.43
N GLU A 249 21.17 9.90 -2.42
CA GLU A 249 21.69 9.79 -1.05
C GLU A 249 22.74 8.67 -0.96
N MET A 250 23.89 8.97 -0.35
CA MET A 250 24.97 8.00 -0.13
C MET A 250 24.52 6.84 0.78
N HIS A 251 23.59 7.11 1.69
CA HIS A 251 23.01 6.13 2.60
C HIS A 251 21.50 6.09 2.36
N PRO A 252 21.01 5.13 1.54
CA PRO A 252 19.57 4.94 1.31
C PRO A 252 18.84 4.79 2.65
N HIS A 253 17.72 5.48 2.82
CA HIS A 253 16.89 5.42 4.00
C HIS A 253 15.45 5.78 3.65
N SER A 254 14.51 5.25 4.42
CA SER A 254 13.10 5.59 4.29
C SER A 254 12.73 6.77 5.19
N ARG A 255 11.62 7.42 4.85
CA ARG A 255 11.03 8.50 5.62
C ARG A 255 9.51 8.36 5.62
N VAL A 256 8.87 8.86 6.67
CA VAL A 256 7.43 9.14 6.63
C VAL A 256 7.26 10.63 6.62
N LEU A 257 6.51 11.14 5.66
CA LEU A 257 6.36 12.57 5.39
C LEU A 257 4.91 12.98 5.53
N GLU A 258 4.64 14.09 6.20
CA GLU A 258 3.38 14.82 6.12
C GLU A 258 3.58 16.05 5.24
N ILE A 259 2.79 16.16 4.17
CA ILE A 259 2.93 17.16 3.11
C ILE A 259 1.66 18.02 3.10
N SER A 260 1.86 19.33 3.10
CA SER A 260 0.78 20.28 2.92
C SER A 260 0.29 20.27 1.47
N THR A 261 -0.98 19.92 1.23
CA THR A 261 -1.58 20.01 -0.12
C THR A 261 -1.78 21.44 -0.62
N LYS A 262 -1.62 22.44 0.26
CA LYS A 262 -1.75 23.86 -0.08
C LYS A 262 -0.44 24.49 -0.56
N THR A 263 0.69 24.03 0.00
CA THR A 263 2.01 24.65 -0.25
C THR A 263 3.03 23.69 -0.87
N ASN A 264 2.72 22.37 -0.91
CA ASN A 264 3.64 21.28 -1.28
C ASN A 264 4.90 21.22 -0.37
N GLU A 265 4.82 21.78 0.83
CA GLU A 265 5.91 21.72 1.80
C GLU A 265 5.79 20.50 2.70
N ILE A 266 6.91 19.87 3.03
CA ILE A 266 6.98 18.84 4.06
C ILE A 266 6.91 19.56 5.42
N ILE A 267 5.82 19.30 6.16
CA ILE A 267 5.55 19.95 7.45
C ILE A 267 5.89 19.07 8.66
N TRP A 268 6.04 17.78 8.43
CA TRP A 268 6.54 16.81 9.40
C TRP A 268 7.28 15.68 8.70
N GLU A 269 8.33 15.19 9.33
CA GLU A 269 9.16 14.09 8.83
C GLU A 269 9.55 13.18 9.98
N TYR A 270 9.40 11.87 9.77
CA TYR A 270 10.06 10.86 10.57
C TYR A 270 11.17 10.20 9.75
N LYS A 271 12.33 10.08 10.35
CA LYS A 271 13.48 9.28 9.92
C LYS A 271 14.27 8.86 11.14
N ASP A 272 14.96 7.72 11.08
CA ASP A 272 15.82 7.26 12.17
C ASP A 272 17.14 8.07 12.28
N ASN A 273 17.80 7.90 13.40
CA ASN A 273 19.15 8.41 13.62
C ASN A 273 20.01 7.29 14.25
N PRO A 274 20.94 6.69 13.49
CA PRO A 274 21.33 6.98 12.09
C PRO A 274 20.23 6.67 11.07
N LYS A 275 20.15 7.47 10.00
CA LYS A 275 19.08 7.38 8.98
C LYS A 275 18.90 5.98 8.40
N ASN A 276 20.00 5.25 8.16
CA ASN A 276 20.00 3.91 7.56
C ASN A 276 19.45 2.80 8.47
N TYR A 277 19.05 3.11 9.71
CA TYR A 277 18.37 2.17 10.60
C TYR A 277 16.88 2.03 10.27
N PHE A 278 16.36 2.90 9.41
CA PHE A 278 15.01 2.84 8.89
C PHE A 278 15.07 2.81 7.35
N TYR A 279 14.94 1.61 6.77
CA TYR A 279 14.99 1.45 5.33
C TYR A 279 14.18 0.26 4.85
N SER A 280 13.16 0.53 4.06
CA SER A 280 12.38 -0.45 3.31
C SER A 280 12.32 -0.03 1.84
N HIS A 281 13.01 -0.76 0.98
CA HIS A 281 13.19 -0.40 -0.43
C HIS A 281 11.94 -0.63 -1.30
N PHE A 282 10.91 -1.27 -0.76
CA PHE A 282 9.62 -1.52 -1.41
C PHE A 282 8.55 -1.76 -0.36
N ILE A 283 7.27 -1.89 -0.75
CA ILE A 283 6.13 -2.05 0.16
C ILE A 283 6.13 -0.98 1.27
N SER A 284 5.54 -1.27 2.42
CA SER A 284 5.45 -0.36 3.58
C SER A 284 4.25 0.57 3.54
N GLY A 285 4.01 1.19 4.66
CA GLY A 285 2.94 2.15 4.84
C GLY A 285 2.96 2.76 6.23
N GLN A 286 2.04 3.64 6.48
CA GLN A 286 1.89 4.32 7.77
C GLN A 286 0.43 4.66 8.02
N ASP A 287 0.09 4.91 9.27
CA ASP A 287 -1.25 5.30 9.69
C ASP A 287 -1.16 6.34 10.80
N ARG A 288 -1.81 7.50 10.62
CA ARG A 288 -1.90 8.52 11.66
C ARG A 288 -2.97 8.10 12.66
N LEU A 289 -2.55 7.84 13.89
CA LEU A 289 -3.41 7.35 14.96
C LEU A 289 -4.19 8.48 15.64
N PRO A 290 -5.35 8.19 16.25
CA PRO A 290 -6.19 9.19 16.90
C PRO A 290 -5.52 10.01 18.01
N ASN A 291 -4.47 9.47 18.66
CA ASN A 291 -3.68 10.19 19.68
C ASN A 291 -2.61 11.12 19.06
N GLY A 292 -2.53 11.22 17.72
CA GLY A 292 -1.55 12.01 16.99
C GLY A 292 -0.23 11.30 16.71
N ASN A 293 0.00 10.09 17.23
CA ASN A 293 1.14 9.25 16.89
C ASN A 293 1.00 8.70 15.47
N THR A 294 2.07 8.12 14.95
CA THR A 294 2.05 7.45 13.64
C THR A 294 2.50 6.01 13.79
N LEU A 295 1.63 5.07 13.40
CA LEU A 295 2.03 3.67 13.18
C LEU A 295 2.80 3.60 11.87
N ILE A 296 3.94 2.92 11.86
CA ILE A 296 4.79 2.75 10.69
C ILE A 296 5.02 1.25 10.47
N CYS A 297 4.79 0.81 9.25
CA CYS A 297 5.13 -0.53 8.78
C CYS A 297 6.40 -0.44 7.93
N GLU A 298 7.55 -0.80 8.48
CA GLU A 298 8.80 -0.99 7.75
C GLU A 298 8.79 -2.41 7.14
N GLY A 299 8.11 -2.51 6.01
CA GLY A 299 7.59 -3.77 5.50
C GLY A 299 8.64 -4.80 5.13
N SER A 300 9.75 -4.41 4.49
CA SER A 300 10.83 -5.32 4.09
C SER A 300 11.62 -5.92 5.26
N ASN A 301 11.45 -5.37 6.47
CA ASN A 301 12.07 -5.84 7.69
C ASN A 301 11.06 -6.49 8.65
N GLY A 302 9.77 -6.52 8.27
CA GLY A 302 8.69 -7.02 9.13
C GLY A 302 8.56 -6.25 10.45
N ARG A 303 9.04 -5.00 10.48
CA ARG A 303 9.05 -4.15 11.67
C ARG A 303 7.82 -3.24 11.65
N LEU A 304 7.01 -3.34 12.69
CA LEU A 304 5.86 -2.48 12.95
C LEU A 304 6.19 -1.63 14.16
N PHE A 305 6.07 -0.32 14.07
CA PHE A 305 6.39 0.54 15.20
C PHE A 305 5.56 1.81 15.20
N GLU A 306 5.37 2.39 16.38
CA GLU A 306 4.62 3.61 16.59
C GLU A 306 5.56 4.70 17.10
N VAL A 307 5.46 5.88 16.48
CA VAL A 307 6.24 7.05 16.87
C VAL A 307 5.34 8.20 17.28
N THR A 308 5.77 8.98 18.27
CA THR A 308 5.14 10.25 18.63
C THR A 308 5.41 11.31 17.55
N ILE A 309 4.72 12.45 17.63
CA ILE A 309 4.98 13.59 16.74
C ILE A 309 6.44 14.11 16.86
N SER A 310 7.08 13.90 18.00
CA SER A 310 8.50 14.24 18.23
C SER A 310 9.49 13.17 17.73
N GLY A 311 8.99 12.05 17.18
CA GLY A 311 9.82 10.98 16.64
C GLY A 311 10.29 9.95 17.69
N GLU A 312 9.74 9.95 18.92
CA GLU A 312 10.06 8.93 19.93
C GLU A 312 9.31 7.64 19.60
N ILE A 313 10.02 6.50 19.52
CA ILE A 313 9.40 5.18 19.36
C ILE A 313 8.77 4.79 20.70
N VAL A 314 7.46 4.51 20.68
CA VAL A 314 6.67 4.17 21.88
C VAL A 314 6.07 2.77 21.86
N TRP A 315 6.07 2.13 20.69
CA TRP A 315 5.75 0.73 20.51
C TRP A 315 6.56 0.16 19.35
N GLU A 316 7.04 -1.07 19.48
CA GLU A 316 7.79 -1.75 18.42
C GLU A 316 7.54 -3.26 18.49
N TYR A 317 7.22 -3.84 17.33
CA TYR A 317 6.95 -5.25 17.15
C TYR A 317 7.63 -5.75 15.87
N ILE A 318 8.32 -6.88 15.94
CA ILE A 318 8.91 -7.54 14.79
C ILE A 318 8.11 -8.79 14.46
N ASN A 319 7.59 -8.87 13.25
CA ASN A 319 6.81 -10.01 12.77
C ASN A 319 7.60 -11.33 12.92
N PRO A 320 7.10 -12.29 13.72
CA PRO A 320 7.75 -13.60 13.93
C PRO A 320 7.40 -14.63 12.85
N HIS A 321 6.48 -14.30 11.92
CA HIS A 321 5.96 -15.23 10.94
C HIS A 321 6.73 -15.13 9.63
N TYR A 322 7.69 -16.01 9.42
CA TYR A 322 8.50 -16.05 8.20
C TYR A 322 7.82 -16.84 7.09
N GLY A 323 7.94 -16.37 5.85
CA GLY A 323 7.59 -17.06 4.62
C GLY A 323 8.81 -17.29 3.75
N ILE A 324 8.66 -18.01 2.64
CA ILE A 324 9.72 -18.22 1.66
C ILE A 324 9.43 -17.34 0.44
N ALA A 325 10.29 -16.39 0.16
CA ALA A 325 10.22 -15.54 -1.02
C ALA A 325 10.51 -16.31 -2.31
N GLY A 326 10.21 -15.71 -3.46
CA GLY A 326 10.37 -16.36 -4.75
C GLY A 326 11.82 -16.72 -5.13
N ASP A 327 12.81 -16.09 -4.50
CA ASP A 327 14.25 -16.39 -4.61
C ASP A 327 14.72 -17.48 -3.63
N GLY A 328 13.84 -17.95 -2.74
CA GLY A 328 14.11 -18.97 -1.74
C GLY A 328 14.53 -18.42 -0.37
N ASP A 329 14.65 -17.13 -0.22
CA ASP A 329 15.02 -16.51 1.06
C ASP A 329 13.87 -16.59 2.08
N SER A 330 14.23 -16.76 3.35
CA SER A 330 13.30 -16.71 4.46
C SER A 330 13.11 -15.26 4.90
N VAL A 331 11.90 -14.75 4.71
CA VAL A 331 11.55 -13.33 4.93
C VAL A 331 10.33 -13.19 5.83
N ASN A 332 10.29 -12.12 6.60
CA ASN A 332 9.14 -11.78 7.46
C ASN A 332 8.41 -10.51 6.99
N TRP A 333 8.37 -10.30 5.69
CA TRP A 333 7.80 -9.10 5.07
C TRP A 333 6.33 -8.89 5.39
N VAL A 334 5.96 -7.62 5.57
CA VAL A 334 4.58 -7.15 5.77
C VAL A 334 4.31 -6.01 4.80
N PHE A 335 3.27 -6.12 3.98
CA PHE A 335 2.96 -5.10 2.98
C PHE A 335 2.50 -3.80 3.64
N ARG A 336 1.49 -3.90 4.53
CA ARG A 336 0.92 -2.82 5.36
C ARG A 336 0.44 -3.38 6.69
N ALA A 337 0.39 -2.53 7.71
CA ALA A 337 -0.24 -2.80 8.99
C ALA A 337 -1.22 -1.67 9.31
N LEU A 338 -2.35 -2.02 9.93
CA LEU A 338 -3.42 -1.09 10.28
C LEU A 338 -3.74 -1.24 11.77
N ARG A 339 -3.98 -0.13 12.49
CA ARG A 339 -4.38 -0.18 13.88
C ARG A 339 -5.81 0.27 14.08
N TYR A 340 -6.58 -0.54 14.77
CA TYR A 340 -7.98 -0.31 15.07
C TYR A 340 -8.16 -0.02 16.57
N SER A 341 -8.93 1.01 16.90
CA SER A 341 -9.38 1.24 18.28
C SER A 341 -10.29 0.11 18.74
N HIS A 342 -10.24 -0.24 20.03
CA HIS A 342 -11.15 -1.21 20.63
C HIS A 342 -12.63 -0.84 20.45
N ASN A 343 -12.93 0.45 20.31
CA ASN A 343 -14.29 0.97 20.10
C ASN A 343 -14.65 1.17 18.63
N SER A 344 -13.75 0.83 17.69
CA SER A 344 -14.06 0.97 16.27
C SER A 344 -15.13 -0.04 15.82
N PRO A 345 -16.01 0.30 14.86
CA PRO A 345 -17.05 -0.61 14.36
C PRO A 345 -16.49 -1.95 13.90
N GLN A 346 -15.27 -1.97 13.36
CA GLN A 346 -14.58 -3.16 12.89
C GLN A 346 -14.31 -4.19 13.99
N ILE A 347 -14.08 -3.72 15.22
CA ILE A 347 -13.58 -4.53 16.35
C ILE A 347 -14.66 -4.72 17.42
N MET A 348 -15.49 -3.72 17.63
CA MET A 348 -16.45 -3.67 18.73
C MET A 348 -17.31 -4.94 18.83
N ASN A 349 -17.38 -5.54 20.02
CA ASN A 349 -18.08 -6.79 20.37
C ASN A 349 -17.52 -8.07 19.71
N ARG A 350 -16.29 -8.07 19.23
CA ARG A 350 -15.65 -9.25 18.59
C ARG A 350 -14.42 -9.76 19.34
N VAL A 351 -13.73 -8.88 20.06
CA VAL A 351 -12.53 -9.19 20.86
C VAL A 351 -12.68 -8.67 22.28
#